data_34e2640ed683b486806629171380f15f
#
_entry.id   34e2640ed683b486806629171380f15f
#
_cell.length_a   1.000
_cell.length_b   1.000
_cell.length_c   1.000
_cell.angle_alpha   90.00
_cell.angle_beta   90.00
_cell.angle_gamma   90.00
#
_symmetry.space_group_name_H-M   'P 1'
#
loop_
_entity.id
_entity.type
_entity.pdbx_description
1 polymer ?
#
loop_
_entity_poly.entity_id
_entity_poly.type
_entity_poly.pdbx_seq_one_letter_code
_entity_poly.pdbx_strand_id
1 'polypeptide(L)'
;VLADDLIWATRLAEIVRRAGGRPVTLSSAALLRAALSTLDGCVIDLTSRTYDGIAAVATATTAKVPAVAVGQHDDVAERRAAREAGAAHVYAYRGLFEHGDRDLGGWVASLVRGAE
;
A
#
# COMPACT_ATOMS: atom_id res chain seq x y z
N VAL A 1 1.84 5.78 -1.16
CA VAL A 1 2.47 4.62 -1.81
C VAL A 1 3.91 4.49 -1.33
N LEU A 2 4.20 3.45 -0.60
CA LEU A 2 5.57 3.11 -0.18
C LEU A 2 6.10 2.04 -1.14
N ALA A 3 7.03 2.41 -2.00
CA ALA A 3 7.66 1.54 -2.98
C ALA A 3 8.98 2.16 -3.44
N ASP A 4 10.02 1.35 -3.56
CA ASP A 4 11.33 1.82 -4.06
C ASP A 4 11.59 1.41 -5.52
N ASP A 5 10.78 0.53 -6.09
CA ASP A 5 10.80 0.22 -7.51
C ASP A 5 10.01 1.28 -8.26
N LEU A 6 10.69 2.02 -9.15
CA LEU A 6 10.08 3.16 -9.83
C LEU A 6 8.89 2.75 -10.71
N ILE A 7 8.96 1.59 -11.35
CA ILE A 7 7.87 1.12 -12.23
C ILE A 7 6.63 0.83 -11.40
N TRP A 8 6.77 0.09 -10.30
CA TRP A 8 5.64 -0.22 -9.42
C TRP A 8 5.14 1.00 -8.67
N ALA A 9 6.03 1.86 -8.20
CA ALA A 9 5.64 3.12 -7.56
C ALA A 9 4.73 3.94 -8.50
N THR A 10 5.10 4.04 -9.76
CA THR A 10 4.32 4.76 -10.78
C THR A 10 2.98 4.09 -11.02
N ARG A 11 2.95 2.77 -11.18
CA ARG A 11 1.71 2.03 -11.42
C ARG A 11 0.73 2.13 -10.25
N LEU A 12 1.23 1.96 -9.02
CA LEU A 12 0.40 2.06 -7.83
C LEU A 12 -0.15 3.48 -7.67
N ALA A 13 0.68 4.49 -7.89
CA ALA A 13 0.26 5.89 -7.84
C ALA A 13 -0.85 6.19 -8.88
N GLU A 14 -0.73 5.63 -10.09
CA GLU A 14 -1.77 5.80 -11.12
C GLU A 14 -3.11 5.19 -10.70
N ILE A 15 -3.09 4.00 -10.09
CA ILE A 15 -4.33 3.37 -9.60
C ILE A 15 -4.97 4.27 -8.54
N VAL A 16 -4.17 4.80 -7.61
CA VAL A 16 -4.66 5.72 -6.58
C VAL A 16 -5.30 6.97 -7.20
N ARG A 17 -4.63 7.55 -8.19
CA ARG A 17 -5.11 8.76 -8.86
C ARG A 17 -6.42 8.51 -9.59
N ARG A 18 -6.52 7.42 -10.35
CA ARG A 18 -7.75 7.07 -11.07
C ARG A 18 -8.92 6.80 -10.13
N ALA A 19 -8.65 6.37 -8.92
CA ALA A 19 -9.68 6.12 -7.89
C ALA A 19 -10.12 7.40 -7.16
N GLY A 20 -9.56 8.54 -7.50
CA GLY A 20 -9.91 9.82 -6.88
C GLY A 20 -8.99 10.24 -5.74
N GLY A 21 -7.94 9.48 -5.46
CA GLY A 21 -6.96 9.80 -4.43
C GLY A 21 -5.87 10.73 -4.95
N ARG A 22 -5.13 11.29 -4.03
CA ARG A 22 -3.95 12.11 -4.32
C ARG A 22 -2.71 11.33 -3.87
N PRO A 23 -1.98 10.66 -4.78
CA PRO A 23 -0.86 9.81 -4.38
C PRO A 23 0.34 10.62 -3.91
N VAL A 24 0.93 10.16 -2.81
CA VAL A 24 2.23 10.60 -2.34
C VAL A 24 3.14 9.38 -2.40
N THR A 25 4.22 9.46 -3.16
CA THR A 25 5.14 8.34 -3.32
C THR A 25 6.31 8.49 -2.37
N LEU A 26 6.54 7.46 -1.56
CA LEU A 26 7.59 7.43 -0.54
C LEU A 26 8.49 6.22 -0.81
N SER A 27 9.80 6.40 -0.68
CA SER A 27 10.78 5.36 -1.01
C SER A 27 11.47 4.74 0.20
N SER A 28 11.21 5.23 1.41
CA SER A 28 11.87 4.72 2.62
C SER A 28 10.94 4.69 3.81
N ALA A 29 11.30 3.87 4.80
CA ALA A 29 10.56 3.79 6.06
C ALA A 29 10.58 5.11 6.83
N ALA A 30 11.70 5.85 6.77
CA ALA A 30 11.80 7.16 7.43
C ALA A 30 10.84 8.17 6.82
N LEU A 31 10.75 8.21 5.49
CA LEU A 31 9.80 9.09 4.80
C LEU A 31 8.35 8.72 5.14
N LEU A 32 8.04 7.43 5.23
CA LEU A 32 6.72 6.98 5.64
C LEU A 32 6.38 7.49 7.04
N ARG A 33 7.26 7.27 8.02
CA ARG A 33 7.03 7.72 9.39
C ARG A 33 6.79 9.22 9.47
N ALA A 34 7.56 10.00 8.70
CA ALA A 34 7.42 11.46 8.69
C ALA A 34 6.09 11.92 8.08
N ALA A 35 5.52 11.15 7.15
CA ALA A 35 4.32 11.52 6.42
C ALA A 35 3.03 11.00 7.05
N LEU A 36 3.09 10.01 7.95
CA LEU A 36 1.91 9.27 8.43
C LEU A 36 0.77 10.16 8.93
N SER A 37 1.09 11.23 9.65
CA SER A 37 0.07 12.13 10.19
C SER A 37 -0.74 12.86 9.12
N THR A 38 -0.25 12.89 7.88
CA THR A 38 -0.91 13.57 6.76
C THR A 38 -1.59 12.60 5.79
N LEU A 39 -1.46 11.29 6.01
CA LEU A 39 -1.97 10.26 5.10
C LEU A 39 -3.32 9.72 5.56
N ASP A 40 -4.20 9.49 4.60
CA ASP A 40 -5.50 8.85 4.82
C ASP A 40 -5.42 7.33 4.66
N GLY A 41 -4.38 6.83 4.03
CA GLY A 41 -4.14 5.41 3.84
C GLY A 41 -2.77 5.15 3.23
N CYS A 42 -2.32 3.90 3.28
CA CYS A 42 -1.01 3.48 2.78
C CYS A 42 -1.16 2.27 1.87
N VAL A 43 -0.44 2.30 0.75
CA VAL A 43 -0.22 1.14 -0.12
C VAL A 43 1.26 0.78 -0.01
N ILE A 44 1.56 -0.42 0.48
CA ILE A 44 2.92 -0.81 0.83
C ILE A 44 3.37 -1.97 -0.03
N ASP A 45 4.43 -1.74 -0.81
CA ASP A 45 5.09 -2.78 -1.58
C ASP A 45 5.96 -3.63 -0.64
N LEU A 46 5.66 -4.92 -0.55
CA LEU A 46 6.36 -5.86 0.33
C LEU A 46 7.66 -6.39 -0.27
N THR A 47 7.93 -6.16 -1.55
CA THR A 47 9.08 -6.77 -2.24
C THR A 47 10.35 -5.94 -2.21
N SER A 48 10.32 -4.78 -1.57
CA SER A 48 11.51 -3.94 -1.43
C SER A 48 12.60 -4.63 -0.63
N ARG A 49 13.86 -4.36 -1.01
CA ARG A 49 15.04 -4.79 -0.26
C ARG A 49 15.64 -3.68 0.60
N THR A 50 15.12 -2.47 0.50
CA THR A 50 15.66 -1.31 1.21
C THR A 50 14.89 -0.95 2.47
N TYR A 51 13.69 -1.49 2.63
CA TYR A 51 12.91 -1.36 3.86
C TYR A 51 12.19 -2.69 4.13
N ASP A 52 11.76 -2.88 5.38
CA ASP A 52 10.95 -4.01 5.79
C ASP A 52 9.47 -3.66 5.58
N GLY A 53 8.84 -4.27 4.56
CA GLY A 53 7.45 -4.00 4.22
C GLY A 53 6.46 -4.40 5.31
N ILE A 54 6.70 -5.52 5.99
CA ILE A 54 5.86 -5.98 7.10
C ILE A 54 5.93 -4.98 8.26
N ALA A 55 7.14 -4.53 8.60
CA ALA A 55 7.31 -3.51 9.63
C ALA A 55 6.63 -2.19 9.25
N ALA A 56 6.64 -1.83 7.96
CA ALA A 56 5.94 -0.63 7.48
C ALA A 56 4.42 -0.74 7.66
N VAL A 57 3.85 -1.92 7.39
CA VAL A 57 2.42 -2.17 7.66
C VAL A 57 2.13 -1.99 9.15
N ALA A 58 2.94 -2.58 10.02
CA ALA A 58 2.78 -2.44 11.46
C ALA A 58 2.89 -0.98 11.93
N THR A 59 3.80 -0.23 11.34
CA THR A 59 3.97 1.20 11.63
C THR A 59 2.71 1.99 11.29
N ALA A 60 2.13 1.77 10.11
CA ALA A 60 0.89 2.41 9.70
C ALA A 60 -0.27 2.00 10.62
N THR A 61 -0.37 0.72 10.94
CA THR A 61 -1.42 0.19 11.84
C THR A 61 -1.33 0.83 13.23
N THR A 62 -0.13 0.94 13.78
CA THR A 62 0.09 1.58 15.08
C THR A 62 -0.32 3.04 15.07
N ALA A 63 -0.10 3.73 13.95
CA ALA A 63 -0.51 5.13 13.77
C ALA A 63 -2.00 5.26 13.42
N LYS A 64 -2.74 4.16 13.33
CA LYS A 64 -4.16 4.11 12.96
C LYS A 64 -4.42 4.63 11.54
N VAL A 65 -3.46 4.44 10.65
CA VAL A 65 -3.60 4.75 9.23
C VAL A 65 -3.91 3.45 8.50
N PRO A 66 -5.05 3.34 7.81
CA PRO A 66 -5.40 2.12 7.07
C PRO A 66 -4.32 1.77 6.05
N ALA A 67 -3.96 0.51 5.95
CA ALA A 67 -2.92 0.06 5.05
C ALA A 67 -3.35 -1.19 4.29
N VAL A 68 -2.92 -1.27 3.04
CA VAL A 68 -2.96 -2.48 2.23
C VAL A 68 -1.55 -2.78 1.75
N ALA A 69 -1.29 -4.04 1.44
CA ALA A 69 0.03 -4.48 0.99
C ALA A 69 -0.05 -5.07 -0.41
N VAL A 70 1.07 -5.03 -1.12
CA VAL A 70 1.21 -5.63 -2.44
C VAL A 70 2.45 -6.53 -2.44
N GLY A 71 2.29 -7.78 -2.83
CA GLY A 71 3.39 -8.75 -2.81
C GLY A 71 3.23 -9.82 -3.87
N GLN A 72 4.12 -10.83 -3.83
CA GLN A 72 4.07 -11.95 -4.74
C GLN A 72 2.93 -12.88 -4.33
N HIS A 73 2.18 -13.39 -5.32
CA HIS A 73 1.01 -14.22 -5.05
C HIS A 73 1.35 -15.56 -4.41
N ASP A 74 2.56 -16.07 -4.64
CA ASP A 74 3.03 -17.37 -4.16
C ASP A 74 3.77 -17.29 -2.81
N ASP A 75 4.03 -16.09 -2.29
CA ASP A 75 4.63 -15.92 -0.97
C ASP A 75 3.55 -15.89 0.10
N VAL A 76 3.07 -17.08 0.48
CA VAL A 76 1.97 -17.25 1.43
C VAL A 76 2.36 -16.74 2.82
N ALA A 77 3.61 -17.00 3.24
CA ALA A 77 4.08 -16.59 4.57
C ALA A 77 4.14 -15.07 4.69
N GLU A 78 4.63 -14.38 3.66
CA GLU A 78 4.69 -12.93 3.63
C GLU A 78 3.30 -12.32 3.66
N ARG A 79 2.37 -12.88 2.88
CA ARG A 79 0.99 -12.38 2.83
C ARG A 79 0.29 -12.51 4.19
N ARG A 80 0.52 -13.66 4.86
CA ARG A 80 -0.02 -13.87 6.20
C ARG A 80 0.58 -12.87 7.19
N ALA A 81 1.90 -12.67 7.15
CA ALA A 81 2.58 -11.73 8.03
C ALA A 81 2.06 -10.30 7.84
N ALA A 82 1.80 -9.89 6.59
CA ALA A 82 1.23 -8.57 6.30
C ALA A 82 -0.16 -8.41 6.91
N ARG A 83 -1.02 -9.43 6.80
CA ARG A 83 -2.35 -9.40 7.42
C ARG A 83 -2.27 -9.33 8.94
N GLU A 84 -1.38 -10.12 9.54
CA GLU A 84 -1.16 -10.11 10.99
C GLU A 84 -0.63 -8.75 11.48
N ALA A 85 0.16 -8.05 10.65
CA ALA A 85 0.63 -6.72 10.96
C ALA A 85 -0.46 -5.64 10.84
N GLY A 86 -1.60 -5.98 10.24
CA GLY A 86 -2.76 -5.09 10.17
C GLY A 86 -3.18 -4.66 8.77
N ALA A 87 -2.60 -5.23 7.71
CA ALA A 87 -3.03 -4.91 6.35
C ALA A 87 -4.49 -5.34 6.14
N ALA A 88 -5.32 -4.42 5.67
CA ALA A 88 -6.72 -4.69 5.38
C ALA A 88 -6.88 -5.66 4.20
N HIS A 89 -5.99 -5.56 3.23
CA HIS A 89 -5.94 -6.46 2.09
C HIS A 89 -4.47 -6.68 1.70
N VAL A 90 -4.20 -7.83 1.08
CA VAL A 90 -2.90 -8.10 0.47
C VAL A 90 -3.17 -8.48 -0.99
N TYR A 91 -2.76 -7.60 -1.90
CA TYR A 91 -2.95 -7.80 -3.33
C TYR A 91 -1.69 -8.43 -3.93
N ALA A 92 -1.86 -9.28 -4.93
CA ALA A 92 -0.76 -9.79 -5.72
C ALA A 92 -0.49 -8.86 -6.91
N TYR A 93 0.76 -8.67 -7.28
CA TYR A 93 1.11 -7.88 -8.46
C TYR A 93 0.36 -8.32 -9.71
N ARG A 94 0.26 -9.63 -9.91
CA ARG A 94 -0.45 -10.19 -11.05
C ARG A 94 -1.91 -9.74 -11.09
N GLY A 95 -2.58 -9.80 -9.96
CA GLY A 95 -3.97 -9.36 -9.86
C GLY A 95 -4.13 -7.86 -10.11
N LEU A 96 -3.20 -7.06 -9.61
CA LEU A 96 -3.23 -5.61 -9.83
C LEU A 96 -2.95 -5.25 -11.28
N PHE A 97 -2.14 -6.02 -11.98
CA PHE A 97 -1.89 -5.82 -13.41
C PHE A 97 -3.19 -6.01 -14.22
N GLU A 98 -4.00 -7.00 -13.85
CA GLU A 98 -5.25 -7.33 -14.55
C GLU A 98 -6.45 -6.53 -14.04
N HIS A 99 -6.55 -6.32 -12.72
CA HIS A 99 -7.74 -5.79 -12.04
C HIS A 99 -7.43 -4.70 -11.02
N GLY A 100 -6.35 -3.94 -11.20
CA GLY A 100 -5.91 -2.95 -10.22
C GLY A 100 -6.96 -1.90 -9.88
N ASP A 101 -7.69 -1.41 -10.88
CA ASP A 101 -8.71 -0.39 -10.65
C ASP A 101 -9.90 -0.93 -9.85
N ARG A 102 -10.26 -2.21 -10.03
CA ARG A 102 -11.32 -2.85 -9.25
C ARG A 102 -10.87 -3.11 -7.82
N ASP A 103 -9.68 -3.69 -7.64
CA ASP A 103 -9.19 -4.19 -6.36
C ASP A 103 -8.63 -3.06 -5.51
N LEU A 104 -7.43 -2.60 -5.81
CA LEU A 104 -6.79 -1.50 -5.08
C LEU A 104 -7.58 -0.20 -5.26
N GLY A 105 -8.01 0.09 -6.48
CA GLY A 105 -8.78 1.28 -6.76
C GLY A 105 -10.09 1.32 -5.98
N GLY A 106 -10.76 0.18 -5.83
CA GLY A 106 -11.97 0.08 -5.01
C GLY A 106 -11.73 0.41 -3.55
N TRP A 107 -10.61 -0.07 -2.98
CA TRP A 107 -10.22 0.27 -1.61
C TRP A 107 -9.92 1.77 -1.47
N VAL A 108 -9.15 2.34 -2.38
CA VAL A 108 -8.85 3.78 -2.37
C VAL A 108 -10.13 4.61 -2.47
N ALA A 109 -11.02 4.24 -3.38
CA ALA A 109 -12.29 4.95 -3.54
C ALA A 109 -13.12 4.90 -2.25
N SER A 110 -13.09 3.82 -1.50
CA SER A 110 -13.78 3.72 -0.22
C SER A 110 -13.20 4.68 0.82
N LEU A 111 -11.88 4.89 0.84
CA LEU A 111 -11.24 5.87 1.72
C LEU A 111 -11.62 7.30 1.33
N VAL A 112 -11.64 7.60 0.04
CA VAL A 112 -12.02 8.93 -0.47
C VAL A 112 -13.46 9.25 -0.06
N ARG A 113 -14.38 8.31 -0.22
CA ARG A 113 -15.78 8.48 0.22
C ARG A 113 -15.89 8.67 1.73
N GLY A 114 -15.10 7.92 2.49
CA GLY A 114 -15.10 8.05 3.95
C GLY A 114 -14.54 9.37 4.47
N ALA A 115 -13.66 10.02 3.68
CA ALA A 115 -13.07 11.31 4.03
C ALA A 115 -14.00 12.49 3.72
N GLU A 116 -15.00 12.27 2.87
CA GLU A 116 -16.02 13.29 2.54
C GLU A 116 -17.05 13.39 3.68
#